data_bf9307af14348d71fd3c60d344a8d302
#
_entry.id   bf9307af14348d71fd3c60d344a8d302
#
_cell.length_a   1.000
_cell.length_b   1.000
_cell.length_c   1.000
_cell.angle_alpha   90.00
_cell.angle_beta   90.00
_cell.angle_gamma   90.00
#
_symmetry.space_group_name_H-M   'P 1'
#
loop_
_entity.id
_entity.type
_entity.pdbx_description
1 polymer ?
#
loop_
_entity_poly.entity_id
_entity_poly.type
_entity_poly.pdbx_seq_one_letter_code
_entity_poly.pdbx_strand_id
1 'polypeptide(L)'
;MSEKLYKVQITRHCEAVLHDTAYSIAVDLAAPDAAISWAMKMRDQILNLAHFPAKVQLTPEEPWHSFGIHRLPAGKYYIYFLILEEKKEVRVTDVVFQGMDQAKRLADWPIQELLSD
;
A
#
# COMPACT_ATOMS: atom_id res chain seq x y z
N MET A 1 24.38 7.28 -14.93
CA MET A 1 23.64 6.00 -14.86
C MET A 1 22.17 6.30 -14.60
N SER A 2 21.30 5.82 -15.47
CA SER A 2 19.89 6.11 -15.31
C SER A 2 19.23 5.11 -14.36
N GLU A 3 18.32 5.64 -13.55
CA GLU A 3 17.52 4.84 -12.65
C GLU A 3 16.55 3.96 -13.45
N LYS A 4 16.43 2.70 -13.05
CA LYS A 4 15.39 1.83 -13.61
C LYS A 4 14.12 1.99 -12.78
N LEU A 5 13.08 2.47 -13.43
CA LEU A 5 11.79 2.63 -12.77
C LEU A 5 11.07 1.29 -12.64
N TYR A 6 10.48 1.07 -11.49
CA TYR A 6 9.61 -0.08 -11.28
C TYR A 6 8.20 0.25 -11.76
N LYS A 7 7.53 -0.75 -12.31
CA LYS A 7 6.11 -0.64 -12.62
C LYS A 7 5.33 -0.80 -11.33
N VAL A 8 4.41 0.12 -11.05
CA VAL A 8 3.61 0.06 -9.84
C VAL A 8 2.24 -0.52 -10.15
N GLN A 9 1.89 -1.61 -9.47
CA GLN A 9 0.59 -2.27 -9.58
C GLN A 9 -0.10 -2.25 -8.23
N ILE A 10 -1.41 -2.15 -8.24
CA ILE A 10 -2.22 -2.15 -7.02
C ILE A 10 -3.13 -3.37 -7.08
N THR A 11 -3.15 -4.18 -6.01
CA THR A 11 -4.04 -5.35 -5.95
C THR A 11 -5.50 -4.92 -5.91
N ARG A 12 -6.41 -5.81 -6.32
CA ARG A 12 -7.86 -5.55 -6.21
C ARG A 12 -8.26 -5.23 -4.78
N HIS A 13 -7.70 -5.98 -3.84
CA HIS A 13 -7.96 -5.75 -2.43
C HIS A 13 -7.58 -4.31 -2.06
N CYS A 14 -6.39 -3.87 -2.44
CA CYS A 14 -5.93 -2.53 -2.11
C CYS A 14 -6.76 -1.44 -2.82
N GLU A 15 -7.14 -1.67 -4.07
CA GLU A 15 -8.02 -0.74 -4.78
C GLU A 15 -9.35 -0.56 -4.05
N ALA A 16 -9.94 -1.66 -3.59
CA ALA A 16 -11.18 -1.62 -2.83
C ALA A 16 -11.00 -0.85 -1.52
N VAL A 17 -9.89 -1.09 -0.81
CA VAL A 17 -9.60 -0.39 0.44
C VAL A 17 -9.45 1.11 0.21
N LEU A 18 -8.74 1.51 -0.85
CA LEU A 18 -8.56 2.93 -1.18
C LEU A 18 -9.90 3.59 -1.48
N HIS A 19 -10.74 2.92 -2.27
CA HIS A 19 -12.07 3.42 -2.62
C HIS A 19 -12.94 3.54 -1.37
N ASP A 20 -13.00 2.49 -0.56
CA ASP A 20 -13.85 2.46 0.63
C ASP A 20 -13.41 3.50 1.67
N THR A 21 -12.10 3.70 1.82
CA THR A 21 -11.58 4.70 2.76
C THR A 21 -11.94 6.11 2.28
N ALA A 22 -11.75 6.40 1.00
CA ALA A 22 -12.12 7.72 0.45
C ALA A 22 -13.62 7.97 0.59
N TYR A 23 -14.44 6.95 0.32
CA TYR A 23 -15.90 7.04 0.48
C TYR A 23 -16.28 7.34 1.93
N SER A 24 -15.64 6.64 2.87
CA SER A 24 -15.91 6.84 4.31
C SER A 24 -15.55 8.27 4.73
N ILE A 25 -14.44 8.82 4.27
CA ILE A 25 -14.05 10.19 4.57
C ILE A 25 -15.08 11.17 3.98
N ALA A 26 -15.50 10.94 2.73
CA ALA A 26 -16.42 11.85 2.05
C ALA A 26 -17.81 11.84 2.68
N VAL A 27 -18.33 10.66 2.99
CA VAL A 27 -19.72 10.46 3.40
C VAL A 27 -19.86 10.36 4.92
N ASP A 28 -19.16 9.40 5.54
CA ASP A 28 -19.33 9.15 6.97
C ASP A 28 -18.81 10.30 7.82
N LEU A 29 -17.71 10.93 7.39
CA LEU A 29 -17.13 12.10 8.05
C LEU A 29 -17.61 13.41 7.44
N ALA A 30 -18.49 13.37 6.43
CA ALA A 30 -19.02 14.54 5.73
C ALA A 30 -17.91 15.49 5.27
N ALA A 31 -16.81 14.95 4.74
CA ALA A 31 -15.63 15.71 4.37
C ALA A 31 -15.17 15.40 2.93
N PRO A 32 -15.97 15.75 1.88
CA PRO A 32 -15.63 15.38 0.50
C PRO A 32 -14.30 15.96 0.02
N ASP A 33 -13.97 17.19 0.41
CA ASP A 33 -12.69 17.79 0.00
C ASP A 33 -11.51 17.09 0.65
N ALA A 34 -11.66 16.67 1.91
CA ALA A 34 -10.64 15.90 2.59
C ALA A 34 -10.45 14.52 1.95
N ALA A 35 -11.54 13.91 1.47
CA ALA A 35 -11.48 12.62 0.77
C ALA A 35 -10.66 12.73 -0.51
N ILE A 36 -10.91 13.78 -1.30
CA ILE A 36 -10.16 14.02 -2.54
C ILE A 36 -8.68 14.26 -2.24
N SER A 37 -8.39 15.09 -1.25
CA SER A 37 -7.02 15.40 -0.85
C SER A 37 -6.29 14.14 -0.37
N TRP A 38 -6.96 13.32 0.43
CA TRP A 38 -6.39 12.05 0.91
C TRP A 38 -6.09 11.10 -0.26
N ALA A 39 -7.03 10.94 -1.18
CA ALA A 39 -6.86 10.05 -2.32
C ALA A 39 -5.69 10.49 -3.21
N MET A 40 -5.55 11.80 -3.44
CA MET A 40 -4.44 12.34 -4.23
C MET A 40 -3.10 12.11 -3.55
N LYS A 41 -3.01 12.31 -2.24
CA LYS A 41 -1.78 12.08 -1.47
C LYS A 41 -1.39 10.59 -1.50
N MET A 42 -2.36 9.70 -1.34
CA MET A 42 -2.09 8.26 -1.41
C MET A 42 -1.59 7.87 -2.80
N ARG A 43 -2.23 8.38 -3.83
CA ARG A 43 -1.82 8.14 -5.21
C ARG A 43 -0.38 8.57 -5.45
N ASP A 44 -0.02 9.78 -5.00
CA ASP A 44 1.33 10.30 -5.19
C ASP A 44 2.36 9.44 -4.46
N GLN A 45 2.07 9.04 -3.23
CA GLN A 45 2.97 8.17 -2.46
C GLN A 45 3.13 6.81 -3.13
N ILE A 46 2.05 6.24 -3.62
CA ILE A 46 2.08 4.94 -4.30
C ILE A 46 2.88 5.02 -5.59
N LEU A 47 2.63 6.02 -6.43
CA LEU A 47 3.33 6.17 -7.69
C LEU A 47 4.82 6.45 -7.49
N ASN A 48 5.17 7.14 -6.41
CA ASN A 48 6.56 7.40 -6.10
C ASN A 48 7.36 6.14 -5.73
N LEU A 49 6.68 5.04 -5.43
CA LEU A 49 7.34 3.76 -5.19
C LEU A 49 8.03 3.20 -6.43
N ALA A 50 7.79 3.77 -7.62
CA ALA A 50 8.55 3.45 -8.82
C ALA A 50 10.05 3.76 -8.65
N HIS A 51 10.39 4.65 -7.71
CA HIS A 51 11.76 5.12 -7.47
C HIS A 51 12.33 4.48 -6.20
N PHE A 52 13.37 3.66 -6.34
CA PHE A 52 14.11 3.08 -5.22
C PHE A 52 13.22 2.48 -4.10
N PRO A 53 12.28 1.59 -4.43
CA PRO A 53 11.35 1.07 -3.41
C PRO A 53 12.05 0.25 -2.32
N ALA A 54 13.21 -0.33 -2.62
CA ALA A 54 13.93 -1.18 -1.67
C ALA A 54 14.47 -0.41 -0.45
N LYS A 55 14.53 0.92 -0.51
CA LYS A 55 14.97 1.72 0.63
C LYS A 55 13.95 1.79 1.76
N VAL A 56 12.69 1.43 1.47
CA VAL A 56 11.63 1.42 2.48
C VAL A 56 11.80 0.20 3.38
N GLN A 57 11.58 0.36 4.67
CA GLN A 57 11.77 -0.72 5.63
C GLN A 57 10.74 -1.84 5.44
N LEU A 58 11.14 -3.05 5.77
CA LEU A 58 10.20 -4.18 5.83
C LEU A 58 9.28 -4.02 7.04
N THR A 59 8.07 -4.56 6.94
CA THR A 59 7.17 -4.61 8.09
C THR A 59 7.74 -5.55 9.15
N PRO A 60 7.57 -5.24 10.46
CA PRO A 60 8.11 -6.11 11.51
C PRO A 60 7.33 -7.41 11.71
N GLU A 61 6.07 -7.48 11.26
CA GLU A 61 5.23 -8.65 11.48
C GLU A 61 5.67 -9.85 10.64
N GLU A 62 5.76 -11.03 11.27
CA GLU A 62 5.99 -12.28 10.55
C GLU A 62 4.67 -12.97 10.25
N PRO A 63 4.56 -13.72 9.17
CA PRO A 63 5.64 -14.10 8.21
C PRO A 63 5.93 -13.04 7.14
N TRP A 64 5.29 -11.89 7.21
CA TRP A 64 5.32 -10.87 6.17
C TRP A 64 6.70 -10.24 6.01
N HIS A 65 7.43 -10.05 7.13
CA HIS A 65 8.82 -9.59 7.09
C HIS A 65 9.68 -10.52 6.22
N SER A 66 9.59 -11.82 6.49
CA SER A 66 10.36 -12.80 5.74
C SER A 66 9.93 -12.94 4.29
N PHE A 67 8.67 -12.63 3.98
CA PHE A 67 8.19 -12.59 2.61
C PHE A 67 8.68 -11.37 1.84
N GLY A 68 9.21 -10.37 2.52
CA GLY A 68 9.68 -9.16 1.86
C GLY A 68 8.63 -8.07 1.73
N ILE A 69 7.64 -8.06 2.61
CA ILE A 69 6.62 -7.00 2.60
C ILE A 69 7.18 -5.74 3.25
N HIS A 70 7.19 -4.65 2.50
CA HIS A 70 7.63 -3.35 2.97
C HIS A 70 6.45 -2.57 3.54
N ARG A 71 6.74 -1.63 4.44
CA ARG A 71 5.73 -0.79 5.08
C ARG A 71 6.19 0.66 5.04
N LEU A 72 5.48 1.49 4.26
CA LEU A 72 5.77 2.90 4.12
C LEU A 72 4.78 3.74 4.93
N PRO A 73 5.24 4.50 5.93
CA PRO A 73 4.35 5.46 6.59
C PRO A 73 3.93 6.55 5.61
N ALA A 74 2.65 6.83 5.55
CA ALA A 74 2.07 7.85 4.68
C ALA A 74 0.96 8.57 5.44
N GLY A 75 1.28 9.71 6.06
CA GLY A 75 0.36 10.40 6.94
C GLY A 75 -0.02 9.51 8.12
N LYS A 76 -1.31 9.27 8.31
CA LYS A 76 -1.82 8.41 9.39
C LYS A 76 -1.98 6.96 8.98
N TYR A 77 -1.49 6.59 7.79
CA TYR A 77 -1.67 5.26 7.21
C TYR A 77 -0.32 4.62 6.95
N TYR A 78 -0.33 3.28 6.78
CA TYR A 78 0.78 2.53 6.22
C TYR A 78 0.40 2.03 4.85
N ILE A 79 1.33 2.14 3.90
CA ILE A 79 1.22 1.54 2.57
C ILE A 79 2.09 0.29 2.57
N TYR A 80 1.47 -0.87 2.35
CA TYR A 80 2.17 -2.16 2.29
C TYR A 80 2.42 -2.56 0.85
N PHE A 81 3.61 -3.05 0.56
CA PHE A 81 3.95 -3.48 -0.80
C PHE A 81 5.05 -4.53 -0.80
N LEU A 82 5.14 -5.27 -1.90
CA LEU A 82 6.27 -6.15 -2.15
C LEU A 82 6.92 -5.78 -3.49
N ILE A 83 8.19 -6.16 -3.62
CA ILE A 83 8.97 -5.90 -4.82
C ILE A 83 9.18 -7.21 -5.55
N LEU A 84 8.74 -7.29 -6.80
CA LEU A 84 8.95 -8.43 -7.68
C LEU A 84 10.10 -8.08 -8.61
N GLU A 85 11.33 -8.40 -8.18
CA GLU A 85 12.55 -7.96 -8.88
C GLU A 85 12.62 -8.46 -10.33
N GLU A 86 12.22 -9.70 -10.56
CA GLU A 86 12.27 -10.28 -11.90
C GLU A 86 11.40 -9.52 -12.90
N LYS A 87 10.30 -8.97 -12.41
CA LYS A 87 9.36 -8.20 -13.24
C LYS A 87 9.61 -6.70 -13.17
N LYS A 88 10.51 -6.25 -12.31
CA LYS A 88 10.68 -4.83 -11.99
C LYS A 88 9.33 -4.19 -11.64
N GLU A 89 8.60 -4.86 -10.76
CA GLU A 89 7.27 -4.45 -10.34
C GLU A 89 7.22 -4.22 -8.84
N VAL A 90 6.53 -3.14 -8.44
CA VAL A 90 6.13 -2.92 -7.05
C VAL A 90 4.64 -3.24 -6.99
N ARG A 91 4.27 -4.16 -6.12
CA ARG A 91 2.86 -4.54 -5.96
C ARG A 91 2.36 -4.04 -4.61
N VAL A 92 1.46 -3.07 -4.64
CA VAL A 92 0.89 -2.48 -3.44
C VAL A 92 -0.27 -3.36 -2.97
N THR A 93 -0.15 -3.89 -1.75
CA THR A 93 -1.05 -4.93 -1.25
C THR A 93 -2.13 -4.40 -0.32
N ASP A 94 -1.85 -3.35 0.44
CA ASP A 94 -2.84 -2.80 1.37
C ASP A 94 -2.47 -1.38 1.78
N VAL A 95 -3.47 -0.66 2.28
CA VAL A 95 -3.31 0.65 2.93
C VAL A 95 -4.09 0.56 4.24
N VAL A 96 -3.42 0.74 5.37
CA VAL A 96 -4.01 0.48 6.68
C VAL A 96 -3.77 1.65 7.63
N PHE A 97 -4.83 2.07 8.32
CA PHE A 97 -4.72 3.10 9.36
C PHE A 97 -3.73 2.64 10.44
N GLN A 98 -2.79 3.53 10.81
CA GLN A 98 -1.72 3.20 11.77
C GLN A 98 -2.25 2.84 13.16
N GLY A 99 -3.43 3.32 13.51
CA GLY A 99 -4.06 3.01 14.80
C GLY A 99 -4.66 1.62 14.90
N MET A 100 -4.71 0.87 13.79
CA MET A 100 -5.24 -0.49 13.81
C MET A 100 -4.19 -1.50 14.23
N ASP A 101 -4.65 -2.66 14.72
CA ASP A 101 -3.78 -3.81 15.00
C ASP A 101 -3.25 -4.36 13.67
N GLN A 102 -2.01 -4.04 13.34
CA GLN A 102 -1.42 -4.39 12.05
C GLN A 102 -1.28 -5.91 11.89
N ALA A 103 -0.84 -6.59 12.94
CA ALA A 103 -0.66 -8.04 12.88
C ALA A 103 -1.98 -8.74 12.56
N LYS A 104 -3.06 -8.32 13.18
CA LYS A 104 -4.38 -8.89 12.95
C LYS A 104 -4.86 -8.59 11.51
N ARG A 105 -4.64 -7.37 11.05
CA ARG A 105 -5.02 -6.96 9.69
C ARG A 105 -4.29 -7.80 8.64
N LEU A 106 -2.98 -7.96 8.81
CA LEU A 106 -2.16 -8.70 7.86
C LEU A 106 -2.51 -10.20 7.85
N ALA A 107 -2.93 -10.75 8.99
CA ALA A 107 -3.34 -12.15 9.08
C ALA A 107 -4.55 -12.45 8.20
N ASP A 108 -5.38 -11.45 7.91
CA ASP A 108 -6.59 -11.61 7.09
C ASP A 108 -6.37 -11.30 5.60
N TRP A 109 -5.11 -11.06 5.18
CA TRP A 109 -4.84 -10.75 3.78
C TRP A 109 -5.21 -11.92 2.86
N PRO A 110 -5.76 -11.62 1.66
CA PRO A 110 -6.05 -12.64 0.65
C PRO A 110 -4.76 -13.03 -0.07
N ILE A 111 -3.97 -13.92 0.53
CA ILE A 111 -2.62 -14.27 0.08
C ILE A 111 -2.60 -14.68 -1.40
N GLN A 112 -3.58 -15.46 -1.85
CA GLN A 112 -3.60 -15.92 -3.23
C GLN A 112 -3.72 -14.75 -4.21
N GLU A 113 -4.52 -13.75 -3.86
CA GLU A 113 -4.65 -12.54 -4.68
C GLU A 113 -3.35 -11.74 -4.67
N LEU A 114 -2.65 -11.70 -3.54
CA LEU A 114 -1.39 -10.97 -3.44
C LEU A 114 -0.31 -11.56 -4.35
N LEU A 115 -0.32 -12.89 -4.52
CA LEU A 115 0.70 -13.61 -5.27
C LEU A 115 0.30 -13.88 -6.72
N SER A 116 -0.95 -13.66 -7.10
CA SER A 116 -1.40 -13.87 -8.48
C SER A 116 -1.10 -12.65 -9.35
N ASP A 117 -0.90 -12.90 -10.60
CA ASP A 117 -0.64 -11.84 -11.58
C ASP A 117 -1.89 -11.08 -12.00
#